data_0d41226b03a3aeca00092f378569f811
#
_entry.id   0d41226b03a3aeca00092f378569f811
#
_cell.length_a   1.000
_cell.length_b   1.000
_cell.length_c   1.000
_cell.angle_alpha   90.00
_cell.angle_beta   90.00
_cell.angle_gamma   90.00
#
_symmetry.space_group_name_H-M   'P 1'
#
loop_
_entity.id
_entity.type
_entity.pdbx_description
1 polymer ?
#
loop_
_entity_poly.entity_id
_entity_poly.type
_entity_poly.pdbx_seq_one_letter_code
_entity_poly.pdbx_strand_id
1 'polypeptide(L)'
;MSGTRYLQGYLPSNGAVGTRIRIAGSKGILTIKSAVKGISRAEFEYEIPLDDAKIMLHTLCSKPLISKIRYKIEHSGLTWEIDIFDGENAGLTMAEVELENEEQHVTLPDWIGKEVTGKMRYYNSRLVNYPFTKWTDEEKKGL
;
A
#
# COMPACT_ATOMS: atom_id res chain seq x y z
N MET A 1 -6.42 18.15 -9.61
CA MET A 1 -5.84 16.82 -9.43
C MET A 1 -6.90 15.91 -8.81
N SER A 2 -7.17 14.78 -9.42
CA SER A 2 -8.16 13.85 -8.91
C SER A 2 -7.50 12.62 -8.29
N GLY A 3 -8.03 12.21 -7.14
CA GLY A 3 -7.57 11.01 -6.46
C GLY A 3 -8.43 9.81 -6.80
N THR A 4 -7.85 8.63 -6.61
CA THR A 4 -8.56 7.36 -6.76
C THR A 4 -8.69 6.71 -5.40
N ARG A 5 -9.91 6.32 -5.05
CA ARG A 5 -10.13 5.62 -3.77
C ARG A 5 -9.65 4.18 -3.87
N TYR A 6 -8.85 3.77 -2.90
CA TYR A 6 -8.38 2.39 -2.75
C TYR A 6 -8.93 1.81 -1.47
N LEU A 7 -9.54 0.64 -1.57
CA LEU A 7 -9.93 -0.17 -0.44
C LEU A 7 -9.26 -1.53 -0.62
N GLN A 8 -8.46 -1.95 0.33
CA GLN A 8 -7.72 -3.21 0.18
C GLN A 8 -7.59 -3.96 1.48
N GLY A 9 -7.41 -5.26 1.35
CA GLY A 9 -7.23 -6.16 2.46
C GLY A 9 -6.34 -7.33 2.06
N TYR A 10 -5.96 -8.10 3.05
CA TYR A 10 -5.05 -9.24 2.88
C TYR A 10 -5.69 -10.47 3.48
N LEU A 11 -5.63 -11.58 2.74
CA LEU A 11 -6.03 -12.87 3.28
C LEU A 11 -5.01 -13.31 4.31
N PRO A 12 -5.44 -14.04 5.36
CA PRO A 12 -4.49 -14.65 6.30
C PRO A 12 -3.46 -15.49 5.56
N SER A 13 -2.20 -15.41 5.97
CA SER A 13 -1.08 -16.06 5.30
C SER A 13 -0.14 -16.66 6.34
N ASN A 14 0.48 -17.79 5.96
CA ASN A 14 1.55 -18.42 6.76
C ASN A 14 2.93 -17.82 6.45
N GLY A 15 3.00 -16.77 5.64
CA GLY A 15 4.24 -16.11 5.26
C GLY A 15 4.85 -16.55 3.94
N ALA A 16 4.37 -17.65 3.35
CA ALA A 16 4.91 -18.16 2.09
C ALA A 16 4.29 -17.47 0.87
N VAL A 17 3.01 -17.14 0.95
CA VAL A 17 2.27 -16.49 -0.14
C VAL A 17 1.43 -15.37 0.45
N GLY A 18 1.53 -14.19 -0.13
CA GLY A 18 0.67 -13.05 0.22
C GLY A 18 -0.41 -12.86 -0.82
N THR A 19 -1.65 -12.70 -0.38
CA THR A 19 -2.80 -12.47 -1.26
C THR A 19 -3.48 -11.17 -0.85
N ARG A 20 -3.57 -10.24 -1.79
CA ARG A 20 -4.22 -8.94 -1.58
C ARG A 20 -5.43 -8.83 -2.48
N ILE A 21 -6.54 -8.36 -1.90
CA ILE A 21 -7.72 -7.94 -2.65
C ILE A 21 -7.77 -6.42 -2.60
N ARG A 22 -7.95 -5.78 -3.75
CA ARG A 22 -8.00 -4.32 -3.85
C ARG A 22 -9.17 -3.90 -4.73
N ILE A 23 -9.89 -2.89 -4.27
CA ILE A 23 -10.81 -2.14 -5.12
C ILE A 23 -10.14 -0.79 -5.36
N ALA A 24 -9.78 -0.51 -6.61
CA ALA A 24 -9.18 0.75 -7.03
C ALA A 24 -10.20 1.47 -7.91
N GLY A 25 -10.85 2.50 -7.37
CA GLY A 25 -11.97 3.15 -8.05
C GLY A 25 -13.11 2.17 -8.25
N SER A 26 -13.35 1.76 -9.49
CA SER A 26 -14.42 0.81 -9.85
C SER A 26 -13.89 -0.59 -10.23
N LYS A 27 -12.58 -0.85 -10.04
CA LYS A 27 -11.97 -2.12 -10.45
C LYS A 27 -11.60 -2.98 -9.26
N GLY A 28 -11.96 -4.27 -9.32
CA GLY A 28 -11.49 -5.27 -8.37
C GLY A 28 -10.20 -5.92 -8.89
N ILE A 29 -9.20 -6.06 -8.03
CA ILE A 29 -7.90 -6.61 -8.40
C ILE A 29 -7.45 -7.61 -7.35
N LEU A 30 -7.08 -8.80 -7.80
CA LEU A 30 -6.50 -9.86 -6.99
C LEU A 30 -5.01 -9.92 -7.26
N THR A 31 -4.19 -9.81 -6.23
CA THR A 31 -2.74 -9.90 -6.36
C THR A 31 -2.21 -11.02 -5.47
N ILE A 32 -1.40 -11.89 -6.04
CA ILE A 32 -0.73 -12.98 -5.33
C ILE A 32 0.77 -12.78 -5.46
N LYS A 33 1.46 -12.73 -4.33
CA LYS A 33 2.91 -12.55 -4.26
C LYS A 33 3.57 -13.69 -3.54
N SER A 34 4.64 -14.22 -4.13
CA SER A 34 5.51 -15.16 -3.44
C SER A 34 6.42 -14.41 -2.47
N ALA A 35 6.48 -14.86 -1.22
CA ALA A 35 7.36 -14.29 -0.20
C ALA A 35 8.69 -15.03 -0.08
N VAL A 36 8.95 -16.04 -0.91
CA VAL A 36 10.16 -16.87 -0.82
C VAL A 36 11.37 -16.07 -1.31
N LYS A 37 12.35 -15.87 -0.40
CA LYS A 37 13.62 -15.22 -0.74
C LYS A 37 14.48 -16.15 -1.59
N GLY A 38 15.20 -15.57 -2.56
CA GLY A 38 16.17 -16.29 -3.39
C GLY A 38 15.63 -16.86 -4.69
N ILE A 39 14.33 -16.91 -4.85
CA ILE A 39 13.66 -17.13 -6.13
C ILE A 39 13.11 -15.77 -6.52
N SER A 40 13.22 -15.38 -7.80
CA SER A 40 12.64 -14.14 -8.26
C SER A 40 11.18 -14.08 -7.77
N ARG A 41 10.85 -13.04 -7.01
CA ARG A 41 9.52 -12.88 -6.42
C ARG A 41 8.48 -12.90 -7.54
N ALA A 42 7.68 -13.94 -7.57
CA ALA A 42 6.58 -14.03 -8.52
C ALA A 42 5.42 -13.17 -8.02
N GLU A 43 4.89 -12.36 -8.91
CA GLU A 43 3.71 -11.56 -8.64
C GLU A 43 2.70 -11.82 -9.75
N PHE A 44 1.49 -12.17 -9.36
CA PHE A 44 0.39 -12.42 -10.28
C PHE A 44 -0.74 -11.44 -9.95
N GLU A 45 -1.22 -10.75 -10.94
CA GLU A 45 -2.26 -9.74 -10.76
C GLU A 45 -3.36 -9.94 -11.79
N TYR A 46 -4.59 -10.02 -11.32
CA TYR A 46 -5.77 -10.27 -12.15
C TYR A 46 -6.89 -9.30 -11.79
N GLU A 47 -7.53 -8.75 -12.80
CA GLU A 47 -8.79 -8.06 -12.58
C GLU A 47 -9.87 -9.08 -12.29
N ILE A 48 -10.67 -8.83 -11.27
CA ILE A 48 -11.77 -9.71 -10.86
C ILE A 48 -13.07 -8.89 -10.84
N PRO A 49 -14.24 -9.55 -10.89
CA PRO A 49 -15.50 -8.84 -10.78
C PRO A 49 -15.56 -8.02 -9.50
N LEU A 50 -16.08 -6.79 -9.61
CA LEU A 50 -16.18 -5.87 -8.47
C LEU A 50 -16.96 -6.48 -7.31
N ASP A 51 -18.07 -7.16 -7.61
CA ASP A 51 -18.89 -7.79 -6.57
C ASP A 51 -18.12 -8.88 -5.83
N ASP A 52 -17.30 -9.67 -6.55
CA ASP A 52 -16.44 -10.68 -5.92
C ASP A 52 -15.43 -10.02 -5.00
N ALA A 53 -14.80 -8.93 -5.44
CA ALA A 53 -13.83 -8.20 -4.63
C ALA A 53 -14.47 -7.69 -3.33
N LYS A 54 -15.68 -7.14 -3.40
CA LYS A 54 -16.43 -6.69 -2.22
C LYS A 54 -16.68 -7.82 -1.24
N ILE A 55 -17.11 -8.97 -1.74
CA ILE A 55 -17.38 -10.14 -0.90
C ILE A 55 -16.08 -10.64 -0.25
N MET A 56 -15.00 -10.75 -1.01
CA MET A 56 -13.70 -11.19 -0.50
C MET A 56 -13.17 -10.25 0.58
N LEU A 57 -13.26 -8.94 0.38
CA LEU A 57 -12.86 -7.96 1.38
C LEU A 57 -13.64 -8.12 2.67
N HIS A 58 -14.95 -8.31 2.55
CA HIS A 58 -15.83 -8.43 3.71
C HIS A 58 -15.66 -9.75 4.46
N THR A 59 -15.49 -10.87 3.75
CA THR A 59 -15.56 -12.21 4.34
C THR A 59 -14.21 -12.91 4.52
N LEU A 60 -13.22 -12.61 3.70
CA LEU A 60 -11.95 -13.35 3.69
C LEU A 60 -10.75 -12.57 4.21
N CYS A 61 -10.78 -11.25 4.10
CA CYS A 61 -9.64 -10.43 4.48
C CYS A 61 -9.62 -10.12 5.98
N SER A 62 -8.41 -10.03 6.51
CA SER A 62 -8.19 -9.60 7.91
C SER A 62 -8.62 -8.14 8.09
N LYS A 63 -9.14 -7.82 9.27
CA LYS A 63 -9.62 -6.48 9.60
C LYS A 63 -8.63 -5.77 10.53
N PRO A 64 -8.56 -4.43 10.49
CA PRO A 64 -9.30 -3.53 9.62
C PRO A 64 -8.78 -3.55 8.19
N LEU A 65 -9.65 -3.20 7.24
CA LEU A 65 -9.23 -3.00 5.85
C LEU A 65 -8.43 -1.71 5.73
N ILE A 66 -7.58 -1.64 4.71
CA ILE A 66 -6.83 -0.43 4.39
C ILE A 66 -7.67 0.42 3.46
N SER A 67 -7.92 1.67 3.86
CA SER A 67 -8.68 2.64 3.07
C SER A 67 -7.82 3.88 2.86
N LYS A 68 -7.69 4.31 1.62
CA LYS A 68 -6.84 5.45 1.26
C LYS A 68 -7.29 6.05 -0.06
N ILE A 69 -6.88 7.30 -0.30
CA ILE A 69 -7.02 7.93 -1.61
C ILE A 69 -5.62 8.12 -2.16
N ARG A 70 -5.40 7.64 -3.38
CA ARG A 70 -4.12 7.75 -4.07
C ARG A 70 -4.16 8.84 -5.12
N TYR A 71 -3.17 9.73 -5.04
CA TYR A 71 -2.92 10.77 -6.03
C TYR A 71 -1.62 10.46 -6.75
N LYS A 72 -1.57 10.77 -8.04
CA LYS A 72 -0.34 10.64 -8.83
C LYS A 72 0.14 12.02 -9.22
N ILE A 73 1.39 12.33 -8.92
CA ILE A 73 2.02 13.62 -9.21
C ILE A 73 3.31 13.37 -9.98
N GLU A 74 3.42 14.01 -11.16
CA GLU A 74 4.66 14.01 -11.92
C GLU A 74 5.62 15.04 -11.33
N HIS A 75 6.87 14.64 -11.10
CA HIS A 75 7.91 15.53 -10.62
C HIS A 75 9.27 15.08 -11.17
N SER A 76 9.92 15.95 -11.93
CA SER A 76 11.26 15.70 -12.50
C SER A 76 11.35 14.38 -13.25
N GLY A 77 10.33 14.09 -14.07
CA GLY A 77 10.31 12.88 -14.91
C GLY A 77 9.91 11.60 -14.23
N LEU A 78 9.56 11.67 -12.94
CA LEU A 78 9.10 10.51 -12.17
C LEU A 78 7.67 10.72 -11.70
N THR A 79 6.93 9.61 -11.58
CA THR A 79 5.58 9.62 -11.04
C THR A 79 5.63 9.27 -9.57
N TRP A 80 5.18 10.20 -8.73
CA TRP A 80 5.02 9.98 -7.30
C TRP A 80 3.59 9.57 -7.01
N GLU A 81 3.43 8.53 -6.20
CA GLU A 81 2.13 8.10 -5.71
C GLU A 81 1.99 8.55 -4.28
N ILE A 82 0.96 9.34 -3.99
CA ILE A 82 0.71 9.88 -2.65
C ILE A 82 -0.56 9.24 -2.12
N ASP A 83 -0.44 8.54 -1.01
CA ASP A 83 -1.56 7.88 -0.34
C ASP A 83 -1.93 8.66 0.91
N ILE A 84 -3.16 9.13 0.95
CA ILE A 84 -3.75 9.74 2.14
C ILE A 84 -4.70 8.72 2.75
N PHE A 85 -4.34 8.22 3.93
CA PHE A 85 -5.08 7.17 4.60
C PHE A 85 -6.25 7.72 5.40
N ASP A 86 -7.32 6.92 5.52
CA ASP A 86 -8.44 7.20 6.41
C ASP A 86 -8.74 5.97 7.27
N GLY A 87 -9.87 5.99 8.01
CA GLY A 87 -10.23 4.91 8.92
C GLY A 87 -9.21 4.74 10.04
N GLU A 88 -8.81 3.49 10.29
CA GLU A 88 -7.87 3.16 11.37
C GLU A 88 -6.45 3.70 11.13
N ASN A 89 -6.15 4.12 9.91
CA ASN A 89 -4.86 4.70 9.55
C ASN A 89 -4.95 6.21 9.30
N ALA A 90 -6.02 6.84 9.73
CA ALA A 90 -6.22 8.28 9.55
C ALA A 90 -5.07 9.08 10.16
N GLY A 91 -4.60 10.08 9.44
CA GLY A 91 -3.46 10.91 9.83
C GLY A 91 -2.15 10.53 9.15
N LEU A 92 -2.09 9.33 8.54
CA LEU A 92 -0.91 8.91 7.79
C LEU A 92 -1.01 9.36 6.34
N THR A 93 0.06 9.96 5.84
CA THR A 93 0.22 10.28 4.43
C THR A 93 1.59 9.75 3.99
N MET A 94 1.60 8.97 2.92
CA MET A 94 2.81 8.37 2.39
C MET A 94 3.00 8.73 0.93
N ALA A 95 4.25 8.89 0.53
CA ALA A 95 4.60 9.09 -0.87
C ALA A 95 5.59 8.01 -1.29
N GLU A 96 5.37 7.46 -2.46
CA GLU A 96 6.25 6.45 -3.04
C GLU A 96 6.62 6.85 -4.46
N VAL A 97 7.85 6.53 -4.84
CA VAL A 97 8.33 6.64 -6.21
C VAL A 97 9.03 5.35 -6.59
N GLU A 98 8.70 4.82 -7.76
CA GLU A 98 9.30 3.60 -8.26
C GLU A 98 10.54 3.94 -9.08
N LEU A 99 11.66 3.28 -8.79
CA LEU A 99 12.93 3.48 -9.47
C LEU A 99 13.24 2.29 -10.36
N GLU A 100 13.95 2.53 -11.47
CA GLU A 100 14.39 1.47 -12.36
C GLU A 100 15.53 0.65 -11.73
N ASN A 101 16.36 1.31 -10.91
CA ASN A 101 17.44 0.67 -10.16
C ASN A 101 17.77 1.52 -8.94
N GLU A 102 18.52 0.94 -7.99
CA GLU A 102 18.89 1.60 -6.72
C GLU A 102 19.77 2.84 -6.90
N GLU A 103 20.50 2.91 -8.01
CA GLU A 103 21.44 4.01 -8.29
C GLU A 103 20.76 5.18 -9.01
N GLN A 104 19.50 5.03 -9.40
CA GLN A 104 18.79 6.08 -10.11
C GLN A 104 18.69 7.33 -9.25
N HIS A 105 19.09 8.47 -9.83
CA HIS A 105 18.97 9.76 -9.16
C HIS A 105 17.51 10.18 -9.04
N VAL A 106 17.13 10.62 -7.85
CA VAL A 106 15.79 11.12 -7.56
C VAL A 106 15.88 12.56 -7.10
N THR A 107 15.20 13.45 -7.82
CA THR A 107 15.05 14.83 -7.37
C THR A 107 13.85 14.87 -6.43
N LEU A 108 14.11 15.16 -5.15
CA LEU A 108 13.06 15.18 -4.14
C LEU A 108 12.18 16.43 -4.28
N PRO A 109 10.84 16.25 -4.28
CA PRO A 109 9.93 17.38 -4.24
C PRO A 109 10.04 18.15 -2.91
N ASP A 110 9.71 19.43 -2.92
CA ASP A 110 9.75 20.26 -1.71
C ASP A 110 8.81 19.78 -0.61
N TRP A 111 7.73 19.12 -0.99
CA TRP A 111 6.72 18.63 -0.04
C TRP A 111 7.06 17.26 0.58
N ILE A 112 8.17 16.63 0.17
CA ILE A 112 8.52 15.30 0.68
C ILE A 112 8.97 15.37 2.14
N GLY A 113 8.56 14.38 2.92
CA GLY A 113 8.96 14.24 4.30
C GLY A 113 10.12 13.27 4.48
N LYS A 114 10.19 12.68 5.67
CA LYS A 114 11.27 11.76 6.05
C LYS A 114 11.18 10.46 5.26
N GLU A 115 12.32 9.96 4.77
CA GLU A 115 12.38 8.67 4.12
C GLU A 115 12.18 7.54 5.13
N VAL A 116 11.27 6.63 4.80
CA VAL A 116 10.92 5.47 5.64
C VAL A 116 11.09 4.15 4.91
N THR A 117 11.83 4.16 3.81
CA THR A 117 12.11 2.95 3.02
C THR A 117 12.68 1.86 3.93
N GLY A 118 12.12 0.67 3.83
CA GLY A 118 12.55 -0.47 4.64
C GLY A 118 11.99 -0.53 6.05
N LYS A 119 11.29 0.51 6.50
CA LYS A 119 10.61 0.46 7.81
C LYS A 119 9.30 -0.30 7.67
N MET A 120 9.26 -1.49 8.22
CA MET A 120 8.17 -2.44 7.99
C MET A 120 6.81 -1.95 8.47
N ARG A 121 6.74 -1.14 9.52
CA ARG A 121 5.44 -0.66 10.03
C ARG A 121 4.67 0.19 9.01
N TYR A 122 5.36 0.73 7.99
CA TYR A 122 4.72 1.52 6.94
C TYR A 122 4.15 0.66 5.80
N TYR A 123 4.45 -0.64 5.76
CA TYR A 123 3.88 -1.52 4.75
C TYR A 123 2.38 -1.67 4.99
N ASN A 124 1.59 -1.59 3.92
CA ASN A 124 0.13 -1.67 4.03
C ASN A 124 -0.31 -2.98 4.72
N SER A 125 0.36 -4.10 4.44
CA SER A 125 0.06 -5.37 5.11
C SER A 125 0.29 -5.31 6.62
N ARG A 126 1.23 -4.49 7.08
CA ARG A 126 1.51 -4.32 8.53
C ARG A 126 0.54 -3.35 9.19
N LEU A 127 0.03 -2.38 8.44
CA LEU A 127 -0.96 -1.43 8.92
C LEU A 127 -2.28 -2.12 9.31
N VAL A 128 -2.55 -3.30 8.78
CA VAL A 128 -3.71 -4.11 9.17
C VAL A 128 -3.61 -4.51 10.65
N ASN A 129 -2.44 -4.97 11.09
CA ASN A 129 -2.25 -5.44 12.46
C ASN A 129 -1.82 -4.34 13.43
N TYR A 130 -1.18 -3.31 12.92
CA TYR A 130 -0.70 -2.19 13.72
C TYR A 130 -1.02 -0.87 13.03
N PRO A 131 -2.30 -0.45 13.06
CA PRO A 131 -2.73 0.76 12.38
C PRO A 131 -2.12 2.03 12.96
N PHE A 132 -1.96 3.03 12.13
CA PHE A 132 -1.31 4.30 12.48
C PHE A 132 -1.88 4.96 13.72
N THR A 133 -3.18 4.88 13.93
CA THR A 133 -3.82 5.48 15.11
C THR A 133 -3.37 4.85 16.43
N LYS A 134 -2.76 3.67 16.38
CA LYS A 134 -2.22 2.97 17.56
C LYS A 134 -0.73 3.17 17.75
N TRP A 135 -0.06 3.84 16.81
CA TRP A 135 1.39 4.09 16.93
C TRP A 135 1.70 5.03 18.07
N THR A 136 2.90 4.90 18.62
CA THR A 136 3.42 5.85 19.62
C THR A 136 3.71 7.18 18.92
N ASP A 137 3.84 8.26 19.70
CA ASP A 137 4.16 9.58 19.16
C ASP A 137 5.51 9.56 18.42
N GLU A 138 6.48 8.80 18.92
CA GLU A 138 7.79 8.66 18.28
C GLU A 138 7.69 7.95 16.95
N GLU A 139 6.92 6.87 16.89
CA GLU A 139 6.69 6.12 15.64
C GLU A 139 6.00 6.99 14.59
N LYS A 140 5.06 7.83 14.99
CA LYS A 140 4.37 8.75 14.09
C LYS A 140 5.32 9.80 13.49
N LYS A 141 6.43 10.08 14.17
CA LYS A 141 7.47 10.99 13.67
C LYS A 141 8.48 10.30 12.77
N GLY A 142 8.33 9.02 12.50
CA GLY A 142 9.25 8.26 11.67
C GLY A 142 10.48 7.73 12.39
N LEU A 143 10.45 7.72 13.69
CA LEU A 143 11.55 7.20 14.52
C LEU A 143 11.45 5.70 14.77
#